data_6b80305f98d6a0a8b4fe261215ffaae0
#
_entry.id   6b80305f98d6a0a8b4fe261215ffaae0
#
_cell.length_a   1.000
_cell.length_b   1.000
_cell.length_c   1.000
_cell.angle_alpha   90.00
_cell.angle_beta   90.00
_cell.angle_gamma   90.00
#
_symmetry.space_group_name_H-M   'P 1'
#
loop_
_entity.id
_entity.type
_entity.pdbx_description
1 polymer ?
#
loop_
_entity_poly.entity_id
_entity_poly.type
_entity_poly.pdbx_seq_one_letter_code
_entity_poly.pdbx_strand_id
1 'polypeptide(L)'
;PALAAFAAQCDAITLEFENVPLAVMDALPSDRLFPPRKALEVAQDRLAEKRFVADLGGRPAPHAAVDSRADLDAAMERIGTPGILKTRGEGYDGKSQWRLRDVREAEGVGAISQPAIYEGFVTFEAEFSVILVRGQDGAIRFWDSSRNIHEDGILNASVLPAGEMVERQVEDARALSRQVAEALRYVGVLTLEFFATRDGPVFNEMAPRVHNSGHWTIEGAATSQFANHMRAVAGLPLGVTDTIAPQLRMENLIGPQANTAHELLSEPD
;
A
#
# COMPACT_ATOMS: atom_id res chain seq x y z
N PRO A 1 -6.89 12.82 -27.55
CA PRO A 1 -5.85 13.23 -28.51
C PRO A 1 -4.56 13.74 -27.82
N ALA A 2 -4.67 14.65 -26.83
CA ALA A 2 -3.48 15.24 -26.20
C ALA A 2 -2.63 14.21 -25.44
N LEU A 3 -3.25 13.32 -24.68
CA LEU A 3 -2.56 12.27 -23.91
C LEU A 3 -1.80 11.31 -24.84
N ALA A 4 -2.42 10.89 -25.94
CA ALA A 4 -1.77 10.00 -26.91
C ALA A 4 -0.59 10.67 -27.60
N ALA A 5 -0.71 11.97 -27.94
CA ALA A 5 0.38 12.75 -28.53
C ALA A 5 1.53 12.96 -27.55
N PHE A 6 1.23 13.14 -26.27
CA PHE A 6 2.24 13.21 -25.21
C PHE A 6 2.94 11.84 -25.03
N ALA A 7 2.16 10.76 -24.89
CA ALA A 7 2.68 9.41 -24.73
C ALA A 7 3.59 8.97 -25.89
N ALA A 8 3.33 9.45 -27.10
CA ALA A 8 4.17 9.15 -28.28
C ALA A 8 5.61 9.73 -28.17
N GLN A 9 5.83 10.70 -27.30
CA GLN A 9 7.13 11.32 -27.05
C GLN A 9 7.90 10.71 -25.88
N CYS A 10 7.29 9.73 -25.16
CA CYS A 10 7.87 9.10 -23.99
C CYS A 10 8.37 7.71 -24.32
N ASP A 11 9.58 7.36 -23.90
CA ASP A 11 10.13 6.00 -23.99
C ASP A 11 9.53 5.08 -22.93
N ALA A 12 9.16 5.62 -21.77
CA ALA A 12 8.45 4.93 -20.71
C ALA A 12 7.48 5.88 -20.00
N ILE A 13 6.39 5.33 -19.45
CA ILE A 13 5.34 6.08 -18.77
C ILE A 13 5.11 5.42 -17.42
N THR A 14 5.09 6.21 -16.36
CA THR A 14 4.81 5.73 -15.01
C THR A 14 3.82 6.63 -14.29
N LEU A 15 3.37 6.17 -13.12
CA LEU A 15 2.39 6.83 -12.28
C LEU A 15 2.95 7.04 -10.89
N GLU A 16 2.59 8.15 -10.30
CA GLU A 16 2.86 8.45 -8.90
C GLU A 16 1.59 8.37 -8.05
N PHE A 17 0.42 8.44 -8.71
CA PHE A 17 -0.89 8.44 -8.06
C PHE A 17 -1.75 7.27 -8.55
N GLU A 18 -2.26 6.45 -7.64
CA GLU A 18 -2.99 5.22 -7.96
C GLU A 18 -4.44 5.42 -8.40
N ASN A 19 -5.07 6.57 -8.06
CA ASN A 19 -6.48 6.83 -8.41
C ASN A 19 -6.65 7.47 -9.80
N VAL A 20 -5.73 7.19 -10.73
CA VAL A 20 -5.88 7.56 -12.14
C VAL A 20 -6.99 6.71 -12.75
N PRO A 21 -8.01 7.31 -13.42
CA PRO A 21 -9.07 6.53 -14.05
C PRO A 21 -8.51 5.49 -15.03
N LEU A 22 -9.00 4.25 -14.96
CA LEU A 22 -8.52 3.16 -15.81
C LEU A 22 -8.66 3.47 -17.31
N ALA A 23 -9.69 4.24 -17.71
CA ALA A 23 -9.85 4.71 -19.07
C ALA A 23 -8.68 5.58 -19.57
N VAL A 24 -7.96 6.26 -18.67
CA VAL A 24 -6.73 6.99 -19.01
C VAL A 24 -5.62 6.00 -19.36
N MET A 25 -5.52 4.92 -18.58
CA MET A 25 -4.54 3.84 -18.83
C MET A 25 -4.79 3.13 -20.17
N ASP A 26 -6.07 2.94 -20.53
CA ASP A 26 -6.47 2.31 -21.81
C ASP A 26 -6.07 3.16 -23.04
N ALA A 27 -5.85 4.45 -22.85
CA ALA A 27 -5.41 5.37 -23.91
C ALA A 27 -3.87 5.44 -24.05
N LEU A 28 -3.12 4.75 -23.20
CA LEU A 28 -1.65 4.75 -23.17
C LEU A 28 -1.09 3.46 -23.81
N PRO A 29 0.12 3.51 -24.43
CA PRO A 29 0.75 2.34 -24.99
C PRO A 29 1.18 1.38 -23.87
N SER A 30 0.56 0.18 -23.85
CA SER A 30 0.74 -0.80 -22.79
C SER A 30 2.15 -1.39 -22.68
N ASP A 31 2.92 -1.35 -23.76
CA ASP A 31 4.31 -1.81 -23.83
C ASP A 31 5.30 -0.88 -23.14
N ARG A 32 4.90 0.37 -22.89
CA ARG A 32 5.71 1.40 -22.24
C ARG A 32 5.10 1.93 -20.94
N LEU A 33 3.99 1.34 -20.49
CA LEU A 33 3.26 1.75 -19.30
C LEU A 33 3.65 0.89 -18.09
N PHE A 34 4.23 1.51 -17.07
CA PHE A 34 4.67 0.87 -15.83
C PHE A 34 4.18 1.66 -14.60
N PRO A 35 3.45 1.04 -13.66
CA PRO A 35 3.03 -0.37 -13.66
C PRO A 35 1.97 -0.66 -14.73
N PRO A 36 1.76 -1.96 -15.03
CA PRO A 36 0.73 -2.33 -15.98
C PRO A 36 -0.67 -2.00 -15.46
N ARG A 37 -1.61 -1.70 -16.37
CA ARG A 37 -3.00 -1.34 -16.06
C ARG A 37 -3.65 -2.27 -15.02
N LYS A 38 -3.36 -3.58 -15.08
CA LYS A 38 -3.89 -4.58 -14.16
C LYS A 38 -3.55 -4.31 -12.69
N ALA A 39 -2.38 -3.73 -12.43
CA ALA A 39 -1.97 -3.39 -11.07
C ALA A 39 -2.88 -2.31 -10.46
N LEU A 40 -3.23 -1.28 -11.25
CA LEU A 40 -4.17 -0.24 -10.80
C LEU A 40 -5.60 -0.78 -10.67
N GLU A 41 -6.03 -1.60 -11.62
CA GLU A 41 -7.36 -2.22 -11.57
C GLU A 41 -7.56 -3.03 -10.29
N VAL A 42 -6.54 -3.76 -9.85
CA VAL A 42 -6.59 -4.52 -8.60
C VAL A 42 -6.52 -3.59 -7.39
N ALA A 43 -5.62 -2.60 -7.38
CA ALA A 43 -5.41 -1.73 -6.22
C ALA A 43 -6.55 -0.71 -5.99
N GLN A 44 -7.27 -0.31 -7.04
CA GLN A 44 -8.35 0.67 -6.93
C GLN A 44 -9.64 0.12 -6.32
N ASP A 45 -9.82 -1.20 -6.20
CA ASP A 45 -10.97 -1.84 -5.57
C ASP A 45 -10.51 -2.75 -4.43
N ARG A 46 -10.77 -2.35 -3.18
CA ARG A 46 -10.37 -3.08 -1.97
C ARG A 46 -10.86 -4.54 -1.94
N LEU A 47 -12.01 -4.83 -2.55
CA LEU A 47 -12.52 -6.19 -2.62
C LEU A 47 -11.75 -7.02 -3.66
N ALA A 48 -11.45 -6.43 -4.83
CA ALA A 48 -10.64 -7.07 -5.86
C ALA A 48 -9.22 -7.32 -5.36
N GLU A 49 -8.64 -6.35 -4.67
CA GLU A 49 -7.31 -6.43 -4.05
C GLU A 49 -7.21 -7.59 -3.05
N LYS A 50 -8.15 -7.67 -2.10
CA LYS A 50 -8.14 -8.73 -1.08
C LYS A 50 -8.37 -10.11 -1.68
N ARG A 51 -9.26 -10.22 -2.68
CA ARG A 51 -9.48 -11.49 -3.40
C ARG A 51 -8.22 -11.90 -4.16
N PHE A 52 -7.61 -10.98 -4.89
CA PHE A 52 -6.39 -11.24 -5.63
C PHE A 52 -5.26 -11.74 -4.73
N VAL A 53 -5.09 -11.11 -3.56
CA VAL A 53 -4.07 -11.53 -2.60
C VAL A 53 -4.42 -12.87 -1.94
N ALA A 54 -5.70 -13.13 -1.64
CA ALA A 54 -6.15 -14.40 -1.09
C ALA A 54 -5.96 -15.56 -2.09
N ASP A 55 -6.23 -15.34 -3.38
CA ASP A 55 -6.01 -16.32 -4.45
C ASP A 55 -4.53 -16.71 -4.62
N LEU A 56 -3.61 -15.84 -4.21
CA LEU A 56 -2.17 -16.09 -4.13
C LEU A 56 -1.72 -16.70 -2.79
N GLY A 57 -2.66 -17.08 -1.93
CA GLY A 57 -2.35 -17.69 -0.63
C GLY A 57 -2.08 -16.68 0.49
N GLY A 58 -2.24 -15.38 0.24
CA GLY A 58 -2.17 -14.35 1.26
C GLY A 58 -3.36 -14.39 2.21
N ARG A 59 -3.21 -13.79 3.38
CA ARG A 59 -4.22 -13.73 4.43
C ARG A 59 -4.69 -12.29 4.67
N PRO A 60 -5.69 -11.78 3.94
CA PRO A 60 -6.34 -10.53 4.29
C PRO A 60 -7.24 -10.68 5.52
N ALA A 61 -7.65 -9.57 6.14
CA ALA A 61 -8.70 -9.59 7.15
C ALA A 61 -9.97 -10.28 6.60
N PRO A 62 -10.77 -10.99 7.43
CA PRO A 62 -12.07 -11.48 7.02
C PRO A 62 -12.90 -10.34 6.43
N HIS A 63 -13.47 -10.53 5.24
CA HIS A 63 -14.16 -9.45 4.56
C HIS A 63 -15.39 -9.92 3.79
N ALA A 64 -16.26 -8.96 3.47
CA ALA A 64 -17.46 -9.16 2.66
C ALA A 64 -17.77 -7.93 1.81
N ALA A 65 -18.29 -8.18 0.61
CA ALA A 65 -18.90 -7.14 -0.21
C ALA A 65 -20.16 -6.59 0.47
N VAL A 66 -20.37 -5.28 0.37
CA VAL A 66 -21.54 -4.59 0.92
C VAL A 66 -22.02 -3.60 -0.14
N ASP A 67 -23.14 -3.95 -0.78
CA ASP A 67 -23.79 -3.12 -1.79
C ASP A 67 -25.16 -2.60 -1.29
N SER A 68 -25.63 -3.14 -0.14
CA SER A 68 -26.87 -2.77 0.52
C SER A 68 -26.78 -2.87 2.03
N ARG A 69 -27.79 -2.36 2.75
CA ARG A 69 -27.90 -2.53 4.19
C ARG A 69 -28.01 -4.00 4.58
N ALA A 70 -28.76 -4.78 3.84
CA ALA A 70 -28.89 -6.22 4.12
C ALA A 70 -27.55 -6.97 4.00
N ASP A 71 -26.70 -6.56 3.05
CA ASP A 71 -25.36 -7.13 2.92
C ASP A 71 -24.49 -6.77 4.14
N LEU A 72 -24.60 -5.55 4.67
CA LEU A 72 -23.87 -5.14 5.88
C LEU A 72 -24.32 -5.97 7.07
N ASP A 73 -25.63 -6.13 7.27
CA ASP A 73 -26.17 -6.91 8.39
C ASP A 73 -25.69 -8.38 8.30
N ALA A 74 -25.75 -8.99 7.11
CA ALA A 74 -25.24 -10.34 6.87
C ALA A 74 -23.71 -10.46 7.03
N ALA A 75 -22.97 -9.44 6.62
CA ALA A 75 -21.52 -9.40 6.82
C ALA A 75 -21.15 -9.34 8.30
N MET A 76 -21.84 -8.50 9.08
CA MET A 76 -21.62 -8.37 10.53
C MET A 76 -22.00 -9.66 11.28
N GLU A 77 -23.07 -10.33 10.87
CA GLU A 77 -23.46 -11.63 11.43
C GLU A 77 -22.39 -12.72 11.17
N ARG A 78 -21.87 -12.76 9.95
CA ARG A 78 -20.89 -13.77 9.51
C ARG A 78 -19.48 -13.53 10.05
N ILE A 79 -19.01 -12.30 10.00
CA ILE A 79 -17.63 -11.92 10.33
C ILE A 79 -17.50 -11.55 11.80
N GLY A 80 -18.56 -11.01 12.39
CA GLY A 80 -18.59 -10.49 13.75
C GLY A 80 -18.30 -8.99 13.83
N THR A 81 -18.34 -8.50 15.06
CA THR A 81 -17.96 -7.13 15.44
C THR A 81 -16.88 -7.17 16.52
N PRO A 82 -16.00 -6.20 16.65
CA PRO A 82 -15.91 -4.98 15.83
C PRO A 82 -15.42 -5.22 14.40
N GLY A 83 -15.76 -4.29 13.51
CA GLY A 83 -15.28 -4.29 12.13
C GLY A 83 -15.25 -2.88 11.55
N ILE A 84 -14.81 -2.79 10.31
CA ILE A 84 -14.67 -1.52 9.60
C ILE A 84 -15.42 -1.62 8.27
N LEU A 85 -16.37 -0.73 8.06
CA LEU A 85 -16.99 -0.53 6.75
C LEU A 85 -16.19 0.52 6.00
N LYS A 86 -15.78 0.21 4.76
CA LYS A 86 -15.01 1.11 3.88
C LYS A 86 -15.68 1.18 2.52
N THR A 87 -15.57 2.30 1.81
CA THR A 87 -15.86 2.32 0.38
C THR A 87 -14.84 1.43 -0.36
N ARG A 88 -15.23 0.76 -1.45
CA ARG A 88 -14.31 -0.08 -2.23
C ARG A 88 -13.23 0.73 -2.93
N GLY A 89 -13.59 1.89 -3.46
CA GLY A 89 -12.67 2.80 -4.16
C GLY A 89 -12.57 4.15 -3.48
N GLU A 90 -11.64 4.98 -3.97
CA GLU A 90 -11.49 6.41 -3.63
C GLU A 90 -11.21 6.74 -2.15
N GLY A 91 -10.94 5.74 -1.30
CA GLY A 91 -10.62 5.95 0.11
C GLY A 91 -9.10 6.07 0.33
N TYR A 92 -8.64 7.14 0.97
CA TYR A 92 -7.26 7.37 1.41
C TYR A 92 -7.25 8.07 2.77
N ASP A 93 -6.15 7.95 3.52
CA ASP A 93 -5.95 8.61 4.82
C ASP A 93 -7.11 8.43 5.80
N GLY A 94 -7.67 7.24 5.90
CA GLY A 94 -8.78 6.96 6.81
C GLY A 94 -10.13 7.56 6.43
N LYS A 95 -10.24 8.24 5.27
CA LYS A 95 -11.50 8.79 4.77
C LYS A 95 -12.43 7.70 4.26
N SER A 96 -13.74 7.96 4.32
CA SER A 96 -14.78 7.04 3.85
C SER A 96 -14.73 5.66 4.51
N GLN A 97 -14.42 5.63 5.82
CA GLN A 97 -14.47 4.42 6.63
C GLN A 97 -15.20 4.67 7.96
N TRP A 98 -15.96 3.66 8.40
CA TRP A 98 -16.74 3.68 9.62
C TRP A 98 -16.35 2.50 10.49
N ARG A 99 -15.88 2.75 11.71
CA ARG A 99 -15.67 1.70 12.70
C ARG A 99 -17.01 1.34 13.32
N LEU A 100 -17.37 0.07 13.25
CA LEU A 100 -18.59 -0.48 13.81
C LEU A 100 -18.23 -1.41 14.95
N ARG A 101 -18.42 -0.93 16.18
CA ARG A 101 -18.08 -1.68 17.40
C ARG A 101 -19.11 -2.76 17.70
N ASP A 102 -20.37 -2.46 17.38
CA ASP A 102 -21.49 -3.37 17.52
C ASP A 102 -22.55 -3.12 16.41
N VAL A 103 -23.56 -3.98 16.36
CA VAL A 103 -24.63 -3.90 15.34
C VAL A 103 -25.46 -2.64 15.44
N ARG A 104 -25.53 -1.98 16.60
CA ARG A 104 -26.32 -0.73 16.79
C ARG A 104 -25.63 0.46 16.11
N GLU A 105 -24.29 0.47 16.09
CA GLU A 105 -23.55 1.54 15.38
C GLU A 105 -23.80 1.49 13.87
N ALA A 106 -24.14 0.32 13.33
CA ALA A 106 -24.54 0.21 11.93
C ALA A 106 -25.87 0.96 11.62
N GLU A 107 -26.75 1.18 12.59
CA GLU A 107 -27.96 2.00 12.43
C GLU A 107 -27.63 3.46 12.08
N GLY A 108 -26.48 3.94 12.58
CA GLY A 108 -25.95 5.28 12.27
C GLY A 108 -25.29 5.39 10.88
N VAL A 109 -24.99 4.26 10.23
CA VAL A 109 -24.54 4.25 8.83
C VAL A 109 -25.75 4.53 7.95
N GLY A 110 -25.72 5.65 7.25
CA GLY A 110 -26.78 6.02 6.30
C GLY A 110 -26.98 4.96 5.18
N ALA A 111 -27.75 5.30 4.18
CA ALA A 111 -27.93 4.41 3.03
C ALA A 111 -26.58 4.11 2.37
N ILE A 112 -26.32 2.84 2.07
CA ILE A 112 -25.16 2.41 1.28
C ILE A 112 -25.39 2.90 -0.14
N SER A 113 -24.79 4.04 -0.48
CA SER A 113 -24.97 4.71 -1.78
C SER A 113 -23.88 4.35 -2.79
N GLN A 114 -22.81 3.70 -2.32
CA GLN A 114 -21.66 3.28 -3.13
C GLN A 114 -21.22 1.88 -2.71
N PRO A 115 -20.64 1.09 -3.63
CA PRO A 115 -20.07 -0.20 -3.29
C PRO A 115 -19.08 -0.08 -2.13
N ALA A 116 -19.25 -0.92 -1.12
CA ALA A 116 -18.45 -0.94 0.09
C ALA A 116 -17.91 -2.35 0.39
N ILE A 117 -17.00 -2.44 1.34
CA ILE A 117 -16.48 -3.67 1.92
C ILE A 117 -16.57 -3.57 3.45
N TYR A 118 -17.04 -4.62 4.09
CA TYR A 118 -16.94 -4.78 5.53
C TYR A 118 -15.77 -5.69 5.86
N GLU A 119 -14.89 -5.23 6.73
CA GLU A 119 -13.71 -5.96 7.18
C GLU A 119 -13.78 -6.20 8.69
N GLY A 120 -13.51 -7.44 9.12
CA GLY A 120 -13.35 -7.77 10.53
C GLY A 120 -12.15 -7.03 11.11
N PHE A 121 -12.29 -6.58 12.35
CA PHE A 121 -11.21 -5.89 13.04
C PHE A 121 -10.04 -6.85 13.32
N VAL A 122 -8.84 -6.45 12.92
CA VAL A 122 -7.61 -7.20 13.16
C VAL A 122 -6.95 -6.69 14.43
N THR A 123 -6.73 -7.58 15.41
CA THR A 123 -5.87 -7.26 16.56
C THR A 123 -4.42 -7.53 16.17
N PHE A 124 -3.58 -6.52 16.21
CA PHE A 124 -2.19 -6.60 15.80
C PHE A 124 -1.26 -5.95 16.84
N GLU A 125 0.02 -6.29 16.77
CA GLU A 125 1.07 -5.75 17.63
C GLU A 125 1.90 -4.67 16.94
N ALA A 126 1.97 -4.72 15.61
CA ALA A 126 2.64 -3.71 14.80
C ALA A 126 2.05 -3.66 13.38
N GLU A 127 2.18 -2.51 12.75
CA GLU A 127 1.98 -2.34 11.31
C GLU A 127 3.35 -2.25 10.64
N PHE A 128 3.50 -2.85 9.46
CA PHE A 128 4.75 -2.79 8.70
C PHE A 128 4.52 -2.85 7.20
N SER A 129 5.49 -2.35 6.45
CA SER A 129 5.46 -2.38 5.00
C SER A 129 6.55 -3.28 4.44
N VAL A 130 6.22 -4.02 3.39
CA VAL A 130 7.18 -4.64 2.50
C VAL A 130 7.23 -3.81 1.22
N ILE A 131 8.39 -3.20 0.98
CA ILE A 131 8.64 -2.39 -0.20
C ILE A 131 9.60 -3.17 -1.10
N LEU A 132 9.17 -3.42 -2.33
CA LEU A 132 9.98 -4.06 -3.34
C LEU A 132 10.07 -3.21 -4.60
N VAL A 133 11.10 -3.46 -5.39
CA VAL A 133 11.19 -3.00 -6.77
C VAL A 133 11.40 -4.20 -7.69
N ARG A 134 10.69 -4.23 -8.81
CA ARG A 134 10.86 -5.23 -9.85
C ARG A 134 11.26 -4.57 -11.16
N GLY A 135 12.36 -5.04 -11.76
CA GLY A 135 12.85 -4.58 -13.04
C GLY A 135 12.09 -5.19 -14.23
N GLN A 136 12.31 -4.66 -15.43
CA GLN A 136 11.77 -5.22 -16.68
C GLN A 136 12.32 -6.62 -16.99
N ASP A 137 13.52 -6.93 -16.49
CA ASP A 137 14.18 -8.25 -16.57
C ASP A 137 13.61 -9.28 -15.56
N GLY A 138 12.67 -8.84 -14.70
CA GLY A 138 12.08 -9.66 -13.66
C GLY A 138 12.89 -9.73 -12.35
N ALA A 139 14.05 -9.11 -12.27
CA ALA A 139 14.83 -9.01 -11.04
C ALA A 139 14.04 -8.28 -9.96
N ILE A 140 14.06 -8.78 -8.72
CA ILE A 140 13.37 -8.17 -7.58
C ILE A 140 14.38 -7.87 -6.48
N ARG A 141 14.28 -6.67 -5.90
CA ARG A 141 14.97 -6.28 -4.69
C ARG A 141 13.98 -5.78 -3.65
N PHE A 142 14.29 -6.02 -2.38
CA PHE A 142 13.52 -5.54 -1.23
C PHE A 142 14.36 -4.57 -0.44
N TRP A 143 13.74 -3.54 0.11
CA TRP A 143 14.29 -2.79 1.23
C TRP A 143 13.96 -3.48 2.54
N ASP A 144 14.66 -3.11 3.61
CA ASP A 144 14.29 -3.55 4.94
C ASP A 144 12.88 -3.05 5.28
N SER A 145 12.12 -3.91 5.96
CA SER A 145 10.75 -3.58 6.34
C SER A 145 10.74 -2.68 7.56
N SER A 146 10.11 -1.52 7.45
CA SER A 146 9.91 -0.61 8.56
C SER A 146 8.67 -0.95 9.38
N ARG A 147 8.73 -0.74 10.70
CA ARG A 147 7.54 -0.62 11.53
C ARG A 147 6.91 0.75 11.30
N ASN A 148 5.62 0.75 10.97
CA ASN A 148 4.85 1.95 10.71
C ASN A 148 4.03 2.34 11.95
N ILE A 149 4.04 3.62 12.27
CA ILE A 149 3.26 4.20 13.38
C ILE A 149 2.26 5.15 12.77
N HIS A 150 0.97 4.83 12.91
CA HIS A 150 -0.12 5.67 12.42
C HIS A 150 -0.78 6.39 13.58
N GLU A 151 -1.12 7.66 13.35
CA GLU A 151 -1.96 8.48 14.22
C GLU A 151 -3.17 8.97 13.41
N ASP A 152 -4.37 8.73 13.92
CA ASP A 152 -5.63 9.07 13.25
C ASP A 152 -5.75 8.56 11.79
N GLY A 153 -5.11 7.42 11.50
CA GLY A 153 -5.12 6.79 10.17
C GLY A 153 -4.11 7.39 9.18
N ILE A 154 -3.23 8.29 9.65
CA ILE A 154 -2.16 8.88 8.84
C ILE A 154 -0.81 8.36 9.35
N LEU A 155 0.08 7.98 8.44
CA LEU A 155 1.42 7.54 8.80
C LEU A 155 2.20 8.70 9.45
N ASN A 156 2.53 8.54 10.72
CA ASN A 156 3.31 9.52 11.49
C ASN A 156 4.80 9.23 11.44
N ALA A 157 5.20 7.97 11.62
CA ALA A 157 6.61 7.59 11.57
C ALA A 157 6.82 6.18 10.98
N SER A 158 8.01 5.97 10.40
CA SER A 158 8.55 4.66 10.04
C SER A 158 9.88 4.44 10.72
N VAL A 159 10.08 3.26 11.35
CA VAL A 159 11.23 2.97 12.20
C VAL A 159 11.91 1.67 11.77
N LEU A 160 13.25 1.68 11.74
CA LEU A 160 14.09 0.50 11.55
C LEU A 160 15.16 0.44 12.67
N PRO A 161 15.46 -0.77 13.16
CA PRO A 161 14.81 -2.05 12.88
C PRO A 161 13.35 -2.07 13.34
N ALA A 162 12.54 -2.89 12.66
CA ALA A 162 11.08 -2.92 12.89
C ALA A 162 10.65 -3.61 14.19
N GLY A 163 11.58 -4.33 14.82
CA GLY A 163 11.38 -5.08 16.05
C GLY A 163 10.99 -6.55 15.80
N GLU A 164 11.20 -7.36 16.82
CA GLU A 164 11.17 -8.84 16.76
C GLU A 164 9.87 -9.41 16.16
N MET A 165 8.72 -8.80 16.46
CA MET A 165 7.43 -9.28 15.95
C MET A 165 7.35 -9.16 14.43
N VAL A 166 7.84 -8.08 13.84
CA VAL A 166 7.90 -7.90 12.41
C VAL A 166 8.97 -8.78 11.78
N GLU A 167 10.17 -8.83 12.38
CA GLU A 167 11.31 -9.59 11.87
C GLU A 167 11.00 -11.08 11.68
N ARG A 168 10.19 -11.65 12.57
CA ARG A 168 9.75 -13.06 12.47
C ARG A 168 8.81 -13.33 11.29
N GLN A 169 8.14 -12.31 10.75
CA GLN A 169 7.07 -12.43 9.76
C GLN A 169 7.44 -11.83 8.41
N VAL A 170 8.55 -11.10 8.33
CA VAL A 170 8.93 -10.34 7.14
C VAL A 170 9.19 -11.26 5.94
N GLU A 171 9.74 -12.43 6.13
CA GLU A 171 10.03 -13.35 5.02
C GLU A 171 8.75 -13.93 4.40
N ASP A 172 7.74 -14.26 5.19
CA ASP A 172 6.42 -14.68 4.69
C ASP A 172 5.73 -13.54 3.92
N ALA A 173 5.81 -12.32 4.46
CA ALA A 173 5.28 -11.13 3.80
C ALA A 173 6.03 -10.81 2.49
N ARG A 174 7.36 -10.95 2.45
CA ARG A 174 8.18 -10.80 1.24
C ARG A 174 7.85 -11.87 0.19
N ALA A 175 7.66 -13.12 0.61
CA ALA A 175 7.28 -14.21 -0.28
C ALA A 175 5.95 -13.91 -0.98
N LEU A 176 4.93 -13.48 -0.24
CA LEU A 176 3.64 -13.05 -0.77
C LEU A 176 3.80 -11.84 -1.71
N SER A 177 4.56 -10.83 -1.30
CA SER A 177 4.79 -9.60 -2.08
C SER A 177 5.46 -9.90 -3.42
N ARG A 178 6.40 -10.87 -3.45
CA ARG A 178 7.01 -11.39 -4.67
C ARG A 178 5.96 -12.03 -5.59
N GLN A 179 5.11 -12.91 -5.07
CA GLN A 179 4.06 -13.57 -5.84
C GLN A 179 3.08 -12.55 -6.43
N VAL A 180 2.69 -11.53 -5.67
CA VAL A 180 1.85 -10.42 -6.15
C VAL A 180 2.53 -9.68 -7.30
N ALA A 181 3.80 -9.29 -7.15
CA ALA A 181 4.55 -8.59 -8.19
C ALA A 181 4.71 -9.43 -9.47
N GLU A 182 4.95 -10.73 -9.33
CA GLU A 182 5.08 -11.67 -10.45
C GLU A 182 3.73 -11.89 -11.17
N ALA A 183 2.65 -12.13 -10.43
CA ALA A 183 1.30 -12.32 -10.98
C ALA A 183 0.78 -11.07 -11.72
N LEU A 184 1.14 -9.89 -11.25
CA LEU A 184 0.83 -8.62 -11.90
C LEU A 184 1.79 -8.29 -13.07
N ARG A 185 2.90 -9.03 -13.25
CA ARG A 185 4.02 -8.65 -14.14
C ARG A 185 4.47 -7.20 -13.87
N TYR A 186 4.53 -6.88 -12.59
CA TYR A 186 4.79 -5.53 -12.12
C TYR A 186 6.19 -5.06 -12.55
N VAL A 187 6.30 -3.77 -12.87
CA VAL A 187 7.59 -3.08 -13.08
C VAL A 187 7.56 -1.77 -12.32
N GLY A 188 8.58 -1.53 -11.51
CA GLY A 188 8.66 -0.36 -10.62
C GLY A 188 8.61 -0.77 -9.14
N VAL A 189 8.37 0.21 -8.28
CA VAL A 189 8.18 0.02 -6.83
C VAL A 189 6.74 -0.38 -6.54
N LEU A 190 6.60 -1.41 -5.74
CA LEU A 190 5.34 -1.90 -5.19
C LEU A 190 5.47 -2.01 -3.68
N THR A 191 4.48 -1.53 -2.96
CA THR A 191 4.41 -1.64 -1.50
C THR A 191 3.20 -2.46 -1.09
N LEU A 192 3.38 -3.41 -0.17
CA LEU A 192 2.31 -4.09 0.52
C LEU A 192 2.38 -3.76 2.01
N GLU A 193 1.24 -3.46 2.60
CA GLU A 193 1.11 -3.19 4.02
C GLU A 193 0.53 -4.38 4.76
N PHE A 194 1.05 -4.63 5.95
CA PHE A 194 0.69 -5.78 6.78
C PHE A 194 0.50 -5.39 8.24
N PHE A 195 -0.41 -6.10 8.87
CA PHE A 195 -0.50 -6.17 10.32
C PHE A 195 0.29 -7.38 10.83
N ALA A 196 1.25 -7.16 11.73
CA ALA A 196 1.95 -8.22 12.43
C ALA A 196 1.08 -8.73 13.57
N THR A 197 0.60 -9.96 13.45
CA THR A 197 -0.24 -10.63 14.45
C THR A 197 0.47 -11.84 15.04
N ARG A 198 -0.07 -12.42 16.13
CA ARG A 198 0.49 -13.64 16.74
C ARG A 198 0.46 -14.85 15.79
N ASP A 199 -0.47 -14.86 14.84
CA ASP A 199 -0.68 -15.95 13.90
C ASP A 199 -0.04 -15.70 12.53
N GLY A 200 0.88 -14.72 12.42
CA GLY A 200 1.56 -14.33 11.19
C GLY A 200 1.01 -13.06 10.55
N PRO A 201 1.57 -12.64 9.40
CA PRO A 201 1.21 -11.40 8.75
C PRO A 201 -0.21 -11.45 8.18
N VAL A 202 -0.98 -10.38 8.40
CA VAL A 202 -2.29 -10.16 7.78
C VAL A 202 -2.14 -9.02 6.78
N PHE A 203 -2.47 -9.28 5.53
CA PHE A 203 -2.42 -8.28 4.47
C PHE A 203 -3.48 -7.19 4.70
N ASN A 204 -3.05 -5.94 4.65
CA ASN A 204 -3.92 -4.78 4.75
C ASN A 204 -4.25 -4.22 3.36
N GLU A 205 -3.29 -3.61 2.69
CA GLU A 205 -3.48 -2.99 1.37
C GLU A 205 -2.18 -2.97 0.56
N MET A 206 -2.26 -2.67 -0.73
CA MET A 206 -1.09 -2.45 -1.58
C MET A 206 -1.14 -1.10 -2.27
N ALA A 207 0.04 -0.51 -2.47
CA ALA A 207 0.23 0.70 -3.26
C ALA A 207 1.09 0.37 -4.48
N PRO A 208 0.55 0.45 -5.71
CA PRO A 208 1.27 0.15 -6.94
C PRO A 208 2.12 1.37 -7.38
N ARG A 209 2.93 1.90 -6.49
CA ARG A 209 3.76 3.11 -6.64
C ARG A 209 4.80 3.22 -5.52
N VAL A 210 5.65 4.22 -5.59
CA VAL A 210 6.43 4.67 -4.43
C VAL A 210 5.49 5.02 -3.26
N HIS A 211 5.93 4.77 -2.03
CA HIS A 211 5.06 4.84 -0.86
C HIS A 211 5.67 5.69 0.26
N ASN A 212 4.81 6.32 1.05
CA ASN A 212 5.21 7.18 2.16
C ASN A 212 6.07 6.42 3.18
N SER A 213 5.69 5.18 3.53
CA SER A 213 6.49 4.35 4.45
C SER A 213 7.90 4.01 3.94
N GLY A 214 8.21 4.30 2.68
CA GLY A 214 9.53 4.14 2.06
C GLY A 214 10.31 5.44 1.89
N HIS A 215 9.83 6.58 2.37
CA HIS A 215 10.54 7.86 2.24
C HIS A 215 11.87 7.84 3.01
N TRP A 216 11.98 7.06 4.08
CA TRP A 216 13.25 6.85 4.79
C TRP A 216 14.38 6.38 3.87
N THR A 217 14.06 5.73 2.73
CA THR A 217 15.06 5.23 1.78
C THR A 217 15.82 6.35 1.05
N ILE A 218 15.34 7.59 1.11
CA ILE A 218 16.00 8.74 0.44
C ILE A 218 17.39 8.92 1.02
N GLU A 219 17.52 8.89 2.34
CA GLU A 219 18.78 9.13 3.06
C GLU A 219 19.23 7.89 3.84
N GLY A 220 18.36 6.91 4.03
CA GLY A 220 18.61 5.72 4.83
C GLY A 220 19.00 4.46 4.04
N ALA A 221 18.95 4.47 2.70
CA ALA A 221 19.32 3.33 1.88
C ALA A 221 20.36 3.70 0.81
N ALA A 222 21.14 2.71 0.37
CA ALA A 222 22.12 2.89 -0.70
C ALA A 222 21.50 3.37 -2.02
N THR A 223 20.26 2.97 -2.30
CA THR A 223 19.45 3.48 -3.42
C THR A 223 18.02 3.68 -2.94
N SER A 224 17.49 4.88 -3.11
CA SER A 224 16.11 5.19 -2.69
C SER A 224 15.06 4.46 -3.53
N GLN A 225 13.84 4.33 -3.00
CA GLN A 225 12.72 3.79 -3.75
C GLN A 225 12.45 4.59 -5.04
N PHE A 226 12.62 5.90 -5.01
CA PHE A 226 12.43 6.78 -6.18
C PHE A 226 13.47 6.49 -7.26
N ALA A 227 14.76 6.44 -6.88
CA ALA A 227 15.83 6.14 -7.83
C ALA A 227 15.66 4.73 -8.44
N ASN A 228 15.33 3.73 -7.62
CA ASN A 228 15.10 2.37 -8.12
C ASN A 228 13.81 2.24 -8.93
N HIS A 229 12.75 2.99 -8.60
CA HIS A 229 11.56 3.06 -9.44
C HIS A 229 11.88 3.56 -10.84
N MET A 230 12.60 4.66 -10.95
CA MET A 230 13.01 5.23 -12.23
C MET A 230 13.95 4.29 -13.00
N ARG A 231 14.87 3.61 -12.31
CA ARG A 231 15.74 2.59 -12.94
C ARG A 231 14.94 1.43 -13.52
N ALA A 232 13.98 0.90 -12.74
CA ALA A 232 13.10 -0.18 -13.19
C ALA A 232 12.28 0.23 -14.42
N VAL A 233 11.65 1.40 -14.38
CA VAL A 233 10.82 1.94 -15.47
C VAL A 233 11.64 2.20 -16.74
N ALA A 234 12.88 2.69 -16.58
CA ALA A 234 13.79 2.94 -17.69
C ALA A 234 14.54 1.68 -18.21
N GLY A 235 14.26 0.48 -17.65
CA GLY A 235 14.94 -0.76 -18.02
C GLY A 235 16.42 -0.81 -17.61
N LEU A 236 16.82 -0.02 -16.61
CA LEU A 236 18.18 0.01 -16.07
C LEU A 236 18.35 -1.06 -14.97
N PRO A 237 19.57 -1.55 -14.71
CA PRO A 237 19.85 -2.43 -13.59
C PRO A 237 19.43 -1.83 -12.27
N LEU A 238 18.79 -2.60 -11.39
CA LEU A 238 18.37 -2.15 -10.08
C LEU A 238 19.57 -1.85 -9.17
N GLY A 239 19.51 -0.72 -8.48
CA GLY A 239 20.48 -0.35 -7.46
C GLY A 239 20.34 -1.20 -6.19
N VAL A 240 21.39 -1.23 -5.38
CA VAL A 240 21.43 -1.92 -4.09
C VAL A 240 20.47 -1.23 -3.10
N THR A 241 19.77 -2.03 -2.31
CA THR A 241 18.73 -1.54 -1.39
C THR A 241 19.15 -1.57 0.08
N ASP A 242 20.42 -1.89 0.36
CA ASP A 242 20.95 -2.03 1.70
C ASP A 242 20.76 -0.74 2.52
N THR A 243 20.39 -0.92 3.76
CA THR A 243 20.29 0.15 4.76
C THR A 243 21.68 0.67 5.11
N ILE A 244 21.87 1.98 5.19
CA ILE A 244 23.20 2.59 5.41
C ILE A 244 23.47 2.96 6.86
N ALA A 245 22.50 2.79 7.75
CA ALA A 245 22.64 3.04 9.18
C ALA A 245 21.96 1.93 10.01
N PRO A 246 22.45 1.63 11.22
CA PRO A 246 21.88 0.56 12.05
C PRO A 246 20.51 0.89 12.64
N GLN A 247 20.17 2.16 12.71
CA GLN A 247 18.87 2.65 13.17
C GLN A 247 18.44 3.82 12.29
N LEU A 248 17.18 3.83 11.92
CA LEU A 248 16.57 4.88 11.10
C LEU A 248 15.17 5.19 11.62
N ARG A 249 14.85 6.47 11.60
CA ARG A 249 13.52 6.95 11.91
C ARG A 249 13.14 8.04 10.90
N MET A 250 12.08 7.83 10.17
CA MET A 250 11.44 8.84 9.34
C MET A 250 10.21 9.35 10.07
N GLU A 251 10.02 10.65 10.09
CA GLU A 251 8.84 11.30 10.63
C GLU A 251 8.17 12.15 9.57
N ASN A 252 6.85 12.05 9.50
CA ASN A 252 6.02 12.91 8.67
C ASN A 252 5.59 14.14 9.48
N LEU A 253 6.01 15.32 9.03
CA LEU A 253 5.58 16.57 9.62
C LEU A 253 4.23 16.96 8.99
N ILE A 254 3.13 16.79 9.74
CA ILE A 254 1.77 16.94 9.24
C ILE A 254 1.14 18.23 9.76
N GLY A 255 0.52 19.00 8.86
CA GLY A 255 -0.21 20.21 9.22
C GLY A 255 0.68 21.25 9.92
N PRO A 256 0.32 21.74 11.13
CA PRO A 256 1.10 22.78 11.84
C PRO A 256 2.54 22.36 12.16
N GLN A 257 2.81 21.06 12.31
CA GLN A 257 4.17 20.54 12.55
C GLN A 257 5.13 20.87 11.40
N ALA A 258 4.63 20.97 10.18
CA ALA A 258 5.47 21.35 9.03
C ALA A 258 6.09 22.75 9.20
N ASN A 259 5.53 23.61 10.04
CA ASN A 259 6.10 24.94 10.33
C ASN A 259 7.37 24.86 11.19
N THR A 260 7.62 23.73 11.87
CA THR A 260 8.82 23.52 12.69
C THR A 260 9.97 22.89 11.90
N ALA A 261 9.77 22.56 10.62
CA ALA A 261 10.76 21.88 9.77
C ALA A 261 12.11 22.66 9.76
N HIS A 262 12.06 24.00 9.77
CA HIS A 262 13.29 24.81 9.77
C HIS A 262 14.09 24.64 11.06
N GLU A 263 13.42 24.48 12.20
CA GLU A 263 14.06 24.26 13.49
C GLU A 263 14.71 22.88 13.52
N LEU A 264 13.98 21.85 13.09
CA LEU A 264 14.48 20.47 12.97
C LEU A 264 15.69 20.33 12.04
N LEU A 265 15.66 21.02 10.88
CA LEU A 265 16.78 21.03 9.93
C LEU A 265 18.04 21.77 10.47
N SER A 266 17.92 22.50 11.58
CA SER A 266 19.05 23.16 12.23
C SER A 266 19.67 22.35 13.36
N GLU A 267 19.06 21.23 13.74
CA GLU A 267 19.63 20.31 14.71
C GLU A 267 20.78 19.50 14.06
N PRO A 268 21.88 19.23 14.78
CA PRO A 268 22.93 18.37 14.26
C PRO A 268 22.43 16.92 14.13
N ASP A 269 22.87 16.24 13.10
CA ASP A 269 22.61 14.81 12.82
C ASP A 269 23.08 13.89 13.96
#